data_79f2e9f2e58e0607e3f04b196b325904
#
_entry.id   79f2e9f2e58e0607e3f04b196b325904
#
_cell.length_a   1.000
_cell.length_b   1.000
_cell.length_c   1.000
_cell.angle_alpha   90.00
_cell.angle_beta   90.00
_cell.angle_gamma   90.00
#
_symmetry.space_group_name_H-M   'P 1'
#
loop_
_entity.id
_entity.type
_entity.pdbx_description
1 polymer ?
#
loop_
_entity_poly.entity_id
_entity_poly.type
_entity_poly.pdbx_seq_one_letter_code
_entity_poly.pdbx_strand_id
1 'polypeptide(L)'
;HMTCRGSRFNPTLTEVGKESDEWLKQNMRSTRNFIRKWGHFVKHDKFMLPEVPHKYDIEFKVENGNAQILNILEPWCDRITIDIPQDVIESYIKLEQPNTKFDLTKRINVDYGSDIEISFDANRLSNNSYSYIQKWSEIFDGNDLEVGEFELDIFNIKVNRVRYHEKHLINL
;
A
#
# COMPACT_ATOMS: atom_id res chain seq x y z
N HIS A 1 -6.78 1.66 -17.85
CA HIS A 1 -5.70 2.44 -18.49
C HIS A 1 -6.11 3.11 -19.83
N MET A 2 -6.97 2.50 -20.59
CA MET A 2 -7.52 3.14 -21.81
C MET A 2 -8.43 4.33 -21.51
N THR A 3 -9.15 4.34 -20.40
CA THR A 3 -10.03 5.44 -20.00
C THR A 3 -9.30 6.75 -19.75
N CYS A 4 -8.08 6.72 -19.20
CA CYS A 4 -7.30 7.94 -19.00
C CYS A 4 -6.76 8.53 -20.31
N ARG A 5 -6.48 7.71 -21.33
CA ARG A 5 -6.10 8.18 -22.67
C ARG A 5 -7.30 8.70 -23.46
N GLY A 6 -8.47 8.08 -23.32
CA GLY A 6 -9.71 8.52 -23.96
C GLY A 6 -10.15 9.91 -23.49
N SER A 7 -10.06 10.19 -22.18
CA SER A 7 -10.39 11.52 -21.64
C SER A 7 -9.37 12.61 -22.09
N ARG A 8 -8.13 12.22 -22.39
CA ARG A 8 -7.11 13.14 -22.89
C ARG A 8 -7.39 13.67 -24.29
N PHE A 9 -8.07 12.91 -25.11
CA PHE A 9 -8.26 13.19 -26.54
C PHE A 9 -9.74 13.37 -26.93
N ASN A 10 -10.66 13.22 -25.98
CA ASN A 10 -12.07 13.44 -26.25
C ASN A 10 -12.45 14.90 -25.98
N PRO A 11 -12.70 15.70 -27.02
CA PRO A 11 -13.05 17.12 -26.88
C PRO A 11 -14.40 17.35 -26.18
N THR A 12 -15.26 16.33 -26.08
CA THR A 12 -16.54 16.40 -25.37
C THR A 12 -16.41 16.25 -23.87
N LEU A 13 -15.26 15.81 -23.37
CA LEU A 13 -14.92 15.71 -21.94
C LEU A 13 -14.03 16.87 -21.47
N THR A 14 -14.24 18.05 -22.00
CA THR A 14 -13.44 19.26 -21.72
C THR A 14 -13.54 19.72 -20.26
N GLU A 15 -14.57 19.31 -19.53
CA GLU A 15 -14.73 19.62 -18.10
C GLU A 15 -13.85 18.75 -17.19
N VAL A 16 -13.38 17.60 -17.68
CA VAL A 16 -12.38 16.79 -16.98
C VAL A 16 -11.00 17.27 -17.41
N GLY A 17 -10.65 18.49 -17.03
CA GLY A 17 -9.29 19.01 -17.23
C GLY A 17 -8.27 18.03 -16.66
N LYS A 18 -7.21 17.75 -17.42
CA LYS A 18 -6.13 16.79 -17.09
C LYS A 18 -5.45 17.04 -15.75
N GLU A 19 -5.70 18.17 -15.15
CA GLU A 19 -5.04 18.68 -13.94
C GLU A 19 -6.05 19.34 -12.99
N SER A 20 -7.35 19.06 -13.15
CA SER A 20 -8.31 19.53 -12.18
C SER A 20 -8.06 18.84 -10.84
N ASP A 21 -8.28 19.54 -9.74
CA ASP A 21 -8.16 18.99 -8.39
C ASP A 21 -9.00 17.72 -8.20
N GLU A 22 -10.15 17.64 -8.84
CA GLU A 22 -11.01 16.47 -8.82
C GLU A 22 -10.38 15.26 -9.52
N TRP A 23 -9.74 15.48 -10.66
CA TRP A 23 -9.04 14.42 -11.38
C TRP A 23 -7.83 13.90 -10.58
N LEU A 24 -7.06 14.80 -9.96
CA LEU A 24 -5.94 14.43 -9.09
C LEU A 24 -6.44 13.63 -7.88
N LYS A 25 -7.49 14.08 -7.20
CA LYS A 25 -8.12 13.36 -6.09
C LYS A 25 -8.61 11.96 -6.51
N GLN A 26 -9.26 11.86 -7.67
CA GLN A 26 -9.73 10.57 -8.19
C GLN A 26 -8.57 9.62 -8.52
N ASN A 27 -7.49 10.12 -9.08
CA ASN A 27 -6.29 9.33 -9.36
C ASN A 27 -5.62 8.85 -8.09
N MET A 28 -5.43 9.73 -7.11
CA MET A 28 -4.88 9.37 -5.80
C MET A 28 -5.72 8.29 -5.12
N ARG A 29 -7.05 8.46 -5.08
CA ARG A 29 -7.98 7.48 -4.54
C ARG A 29 -7.86 6.13 -5.24
N SER A 30 -7.82 6.12 -6.57
CA SER A 30 -7.71 4.90 -7.37
C SER A 30 -6.38 4.19 -7.13
N THR A 31 -5.28 4.95 -7.08
CA THR A 31 -3.93 4.43 -6.81
C THR A 31 -3.85 3.82 -5.41
N ARG A 32 -4.32 4.51 -4.38
CA ARG A 32 -4.33 3.99 -3.00
C ARG A 32 -5.13 2.70 -2.89
N ASN A 33 -6.32 2.64 -3.48
CA ASN A 33 -7.14 1.43 -3.47
C ASN A 33 -6.51 0.29 -4.28
N PHE A 34 -5.79 0.60 -5.36
CA PHE A 34 -5.02 -0.38 -6.10
C PHE A 34 -3.91 -0.99 -5.22
N ILE A 35 -3.14 -0.13 -4.53
CA ILE A 35 -2.07 -0.59 -3.63
C ILE A 35 -2.65 -1.43 -2.48
N ARG A 36 -3.73 -1.00 -1.81
CA ARG A 36 -4.40 -1.80 -0.76
C ARG A 36 -4.79 -3.19 -1.24
N LYS A 37 -5.26 -3.29 -2.49
CA LYS A 37 -5.69 -4.56 -3.08
C LYS A 37 -4.52 -5.44 -3.49
N TRP A 38 -3.49 -4.87 -4.10
CA TRP A 38 -2.45 -5.62 -4.80
C TRP A 38 -1.08 -5.59 -4.11
N GLY A 39 -0.84 -4.63 -3.21
CA GLY A 39 0.42 -4.46 -2.49
C GLY A 39 1.57 -3.87 -3.32
N HIS A 40 1.31 -3.41 -4.54
CA HIS A 40 2.32 -2.86 -5.43
C HIS A 40 1.70 -1.88 -6.45
N PHE A 41 2.52 -1.11 -7.15
CA PHE A 41 2.09 -0.34 -8.32
C PHE A 41 1.86 -1.25 -9.54
N VAL A 42 1.12 -0.72 -10.51
CA VAL A 42 0.98 -1.40 -11.82
C VAL A 42 2.34 -1.54 -12.48
N LYS A 43 2.70 -2.76 -12.84
CA LYS A 43 3.92 -3.10 -13.57
C LYS A 43 3.59 -3.82 -14.85
N HIS A 44 4.50 -3.70 -15.80
CA HIS A 44 4.44 -4.39 -17.08
C HIS A 44 5.84 -4.87 -17.46
N ASP A 45 5.89 -6.02 -18.08
CA ASP A 45 7.11 -6.53 -18.70
C ASP A 45 7.46 -5.75 -19.99
N LYS A 46 8.55 -6.14 -20.65
CA LYS A 46 8.98 -5.54 -21.92
C LYS A 46 7.98 -5.70 -23.08
N PHE A 47 7.04 -6.62 -22.97
CA PHE A 47 5.97 -6.87 -23.94
C PHE A 47 4.65 -6.17 -23.55
N MET A 48 4.66 -5.31 -22.52
CA MET A 48 3.49 -4.64 -21.97
C MET A 48 2.47 -5.60 -21.32
N LEU A 49 2.87 -6.81 -20.96
CA LEU A 49 2.05 -7.73 -20.18
C LEU A 49 2.14 -7.37 -18.69
N PRO A 50 1.05 -7.46 -17.94
CA PRO A 50 1.06 -7.10 -16.52
C PRO A 50 1.90 -8.09 -15.70
N GLU A 51 2.85 -7.55 -14.95
CA GLU A 51 3.56 -8.28 -13.90
C GLU A 51 2.79 -8.14 -12.60
N VAL A 52 2.45 -9.26 -11.97
CA VAL A 52 1.66 -9.29 -10.74
C VAL A 52 2.41 -10.09 -9.68
N PRO A 53 3.27 -9.45 -8.86
CA PRO A 53 3.95 -10.12 -7.75
C PRO A 53 2.93 -10.65 -6.72
N HIS A 54 3.34 -11.61 -5.91
CA HIS A 54 2.48 -12.13 -4.85
C HIS A 54 2.15 -11.05 -3.82
N LYS A 55 0.96 -11.15 -3.24
CA LYS A 55 0.57 -10.30 -2.12
C LYS A 55 0.75 -11.07 -0.82
N TYR A 56 1.53 -10.51 0.07
CA TYR A 56 1.78 -11.01 1.42
C TYR A 56 0.89 -10.30 2.45
N ASP A 57 0.57 -10.96 3.55
CA ASP A 57 -0.13 -10.37 4.69
C ASP A 57 0.90 -9.66 5.59
N ILE A 58 1.03 -8.34 5.39
CA ILE A 58 2.04 -7.50 6.03
C ILE A 58 1.40 -6.61 7.09
N GLU A 59 2.01 -6.59 8.27
CA GLU A 59 1.76 -5.60 9.31
C GLU A 59 2.97 -4.67 9.47
N PHE A 60 2.72 -3.37 9.48
CA PHE A 60 3.70 -2.38 9.90
C PHE A 60 3.54 -2.06 11.38
N LYS A 61 4.65 -2.09 12.14
CA LYS A 61 4.75 -1.62 13.51
C LYS A 61 5.64 -0.39 13.54
N VAL A 62 5.04 0.78 13.68
CA VAL A 62 5.69 2.07 13.46
C VAL A 62 5.82 2.83 14.77
N GLU A 63 7.05 3.05 15.20
CA GLU A 63 7.37 3.93 16.32
C GLU A 63 7.52 5.38 15.86
N ASN A 64 7.28 6.34 16.76
CA ASN A 64 7.42 7.77 16.50
C ASN A 64 6.64 8.27 15.27
N GLY A 65 5.44 7.73 15.06
CA GLY A 65 4.60 8.07 13.93
C GLY A 65 3.95 9.46 14.03
N ASN A 66 3.26 9.83 12.95
CA ASN A 66 2.39 11.00 12.89
C ASN A 66 1.31 10.77 11.81
N ALA A 67 0.36 11.74 11.70
CA ALA A 67 -0.74 11.64 10.73
C ALA A 67 -0.27 11.50 9.28
N GLN A 68 0.82 12.17 8.90
CA GLN A 68 1.37 12.09 7.55
C GLN A 68 1.96 10.70 7.28
N ILE A 69 2.71 10.15 8.24
CA ILE A 69 3.26 8.79 8.16
C ILE A 69 2.14 7.75 8.03
N LEU A 70 1.09 7.85 8.86
CA LEU A 70 -0.08 6.98 8.75
C LEU A 70 -0.69 7.06 7.34
N ASN A 71 -0.89 8.27 6.82
CA ASN A 71 -1.48 8.48 5.50
C ASN A 71 -0.63 7.89 4.36
N ILE A 72 0.69 7.94 4.47
CA ILE A 72 1.61 7.42 3.45
C ILE A 72 1.68 5.89 3.51
N LEU A 73 1.71 5.31 4.70
CA LEU A 73 2.03 3.89 4.91
C LEU A 73 0.80 2.98 4.84
N GLU A 74 -0.38 3.43 5.30
CA GLU A 74 -1.56 2.58 5.44
C GLU A 74 -1.93 1.80 4.16
N PRO A 75 -1.82 2.34 2.94
CA PRO A 75 -2.16 1.56 1.76
C PRO A 75 -1.22 0.38 1.45
N TRP A 76 0.00 0.40 1.97
CA TRP A 76 1.06 -0.54 1.65
C TRP A 76 1.08 -1.81 2.50
N CYS A 77 0.28 -1.87 3.53
CA CYS A 77 0.20 -3.00 4.45
C CYS A 77 -1.25 -3.47 4.59
N ASP A 78 -1.46 -4.64 5.15
CA ASP A 78 -2.79 -5.11 5.50
C ASP A 78 -3.22 -4.59 6.87
N ARG A 79 -2.26 -4.35 7.76
CA ARG A 79 -2.43 -3.76 9.09
C ARG A 79 -1.28 -2.81 9.41
N ILE A 80 -1.59 -1.81 10.22
CA ILE A 80 -0.60 -0.88 10.75
C ILE A 80 -0.87 -0.62 12.23
N THR A 81 0.12 -0.90 13.06
CA THR A 81 0.19 -0.48 14.44
C THR A 81 1.13 0.72 14.53
N ILE A 82 0.62 1.86 14.98
CA ILE A 82 1.34 3.12 14.98
C ILE A 82 1.10 3.88 16.27
N ASP A 83 2.15 4.37 16.89
CA ASP A 83 2.11 5.13 18.15
C ASP A 83 1.80 6.60 17.86
N ILE A 84 0.51 6.92 17.78
CA ILE A 84 -0.04 8.27 17.61
C ILE A 84 -1.33 8.42 18.42
N PRO A 85 -1.75 9.67 18.76
CA PRO A 85 -2.98 9.92 19.49
C PRO A 85 -4.21 9.33 18.78
N GLN A 86 -5.14 8.80 19.55
CA GLN A 86 -6.34 8.12 19.04
C GLN A 86 -7.25 9.05 18.22
N ASP A 87 -7.36 10.31 18.58
CA ASP A 87 -8.12 11.33 17.84
C ASP A 87 -7.56 11.60 16.44
N VAL A 88 -6.25 11.45 16.26
CA VAL A 88 -5.59 11.53 14.94
C VAL A 88 -5.99 10.32 14.08
N ILE A 89 -6.01 9.12 14.65
CA ILE A 89 -6.46 7.90 13.95
C ILE A 89 -7.92 8.02 13.54
N GLU A 90 -8.80 8.45 14.45
CA GLU A 90 -10.21 8.62 14.16
C GLU A 90 -10.45 9.67 13.07
N SER A 91 -9.70 10.77 13.11
CA SER A 91 -9.74 11.79 12.07
C SER A 91 -9.32 11.25 10.71
N TYR A 92 -8.24 10.46 10.67
CA TYR A 92 -7.79 9.79 9.45
C TYR A 92 -8.84 8.83 8.90
N ILE A 93 -9.40 7.96 9.74
CA ILE A 93 -10.45 7.02 9.35
C ILE A 93 -11.66 7.76 8.81
N LYS A 94 -12.12 8.80 9.50
CA LYS A 94 -13.26 9.61 9.07
C LYS A 94 -13.07 10.24 7.69
N LEU A 95 -11.86 10.69 7.38
CA LEU A 95 -11.53 11.33 6.10
C LEU A 95 -11.31 10.31 4.97
N GLU A 96 -10.66 9.18 5.27
CA GLU A 96 -10.25 8.23 4.24
C GLU A 96 -11.29 7.12 3.99
N GLN A 97 -12.08 6.70 4.99
CA GLN A 97 -13.06 5.62 4.84
C GLN A 97 -14.05 5.84 3.69
N PRO A 98 -14.55 7.05 3.41
CA PRO A 98 -15.44 7.27 2.25
C PRO A 98 -14.76 7.01 0.90
N ASN A 99 -13.43 6.98 0.85
CA ASN A 99 -12.65 6.79 -0.36
C ASN A 99 -12.33 5.33 -0.66
N THR A 100 -12.62 4.40 0.27
CA THR A 100 -12.25 3.00 0.13
C THR A 100 -13.35 2.05 0.62
N LYS A 101 -13.36 0.84 0.02
CA LYS A 101 -14.22 -0.26 0.48
C LYS A 101 -13.54 -1.12 1.57
N PHE A 102 -12.26 -0.90 1.82
CA PHE A 102 -11.55 -1.56 2.92
C PHE A 102 -11.99 -0.93 4.24
N ASP A 103 -12.28 -1.77 5.22
CA ASP A 103 -12.65 -1.33 6.57
C ASP A 103 -11.39 -0.91 7.34
N LEU A 104 -11.15 0.39 7.41
CA LEU A 104 -9.96 0.95 8.04
C LEU A 104 -9.93 0.71 9.56
N THR A 105 -11.08 0.51 10.19
CA THR A 105 -11.14 0.19 11.62
C THR A 105 -10.55 -1.17 11.95
N LYS A 106 -10.45 -2.05 10.95
CA LYS A 106 -9.84 -3.40 11.06
C LYS A 106 -8.40 -3.44 10.61
N ARG A 107 -7.84 -2.30 10.21
CA ARG A 107 -6.47 -2.21 9.67
C ARG A 107 -5.52 -1.41 10.56
N ILE A 108 -6.04 -0.51 11.38
CA ILE A 108 -5.24 0.43 12.16
C ILE A 108 -5.36 0.10 13.65
N ASN A 109 -4.22 -0.12 14.31
CA ASN A 109 -4.09 -0.45 15.73
C ASN A 109 -5.00 -1.60 16.19
N VAL A 110 -5.05 -2.67 15.40
CA VAL A 110 -5.76 -3.90 15.71
C VAL A 110 -4.78 -5.05 15.92
N ASP A 111 -5.03 -5.87 16.92
CA ASP A 111 -4.16 -6.99 17.27
C ASP A 111 -4.71 -8.31 16.68
N TYR A 112 -4.34 -8.55 15.43
CA TYR A 112 -4.55 -9.84 14.77
C TYR A 112 -3.20 -10.32 14.24
N GLY A 113 -2.69 -11.44 14.65
CA GLY A 113 -1.41 -11.94 14.15
C GLY A 113 -1.27 -11.88 12.62
N SER A 114 -0.18 -11.33 12.15
CA SER A 114 0.20 -11.20 10.74
C SER A 114 1.16 -12.30 10.30
N ASP A 115 1.25 -12.55 9.01
CA ASP A 115 2.25 -13.48 8.47
C ASP A 115 3.65 -12.86 8.46
N ILE A 116 3.73 -11.56 8.17
CA ILE A 116 4.98 -10.79 8.17
C ILE A 116 4.77 -9.50 8.97
N GLU A 117 5.62 -9.28 9.96
CA GLU A 117 5.68 -8.06 10.75
C GLU A 117 6.91 -7.26 10.35
N ILE A 118 6.76 -5.97 10.08
CA ILE A 118 7.86 -5.07 9.73
C ILE A 118 7.84 -3.89 10.70
N SER A 119 8.82 -3.83 11.58
CA SER A 119 8.93 -2.79 12.60
C SER A 119 10.05 -1.79 12.28
N PHE A 120 9.80 -0.53 12.51
CA PHE A 120 10.78 0.56 12.29
C PHE A 120 10.38 1.85 12.99
N ASP A 121 11.36 2.72 13.17
CA ASP A 121 11.18 4.10 13.66
C ASP A 121 10.93 5.06 12.48
N ALA A 122 9.78 5.74 12.49
CA ALA A 122 9.39 6.70 11.44
C ALA A 122 10.37 7.88 11.30
N ASN A 123 11.09 8.26 12.36
CA ASN A 123 12.11 9.31 12.29
C ASN A 123 13.31 8.94 11.39
N ARG A 124 13.51 7.64 11.14
CA ARG A 124 14.58 7.13 10.28
C ARG A 124 14.14 6.93 8.83
N LEU A 125 12.83 7.14 8.54
CA LEU A 125 12.28 6.88 7.21
C LEU A 125 12.80 7.92 6.21
N SER A 126 13.60 7.47 5.27
CA SER A 126 14.14 8.23 4.15
C SER A 126 13.42 7.88 2.84
N ASN A 127 13.67 8.65 1.77
CA ASN A 127 13.17 8.30 0.44
C ASN A 127 13.71 6.95 -0.05
N ASN A 128 14.93 6.60 0.33
CA ASN A 128 15.53 5.30 0.00
C ASN A 128 14.81 4.17 0.74
N SER A 129 14.63 4.31 2.06
CA SER A 129 13.89 3.33 2.87
C SER A 129 12.45 3.18 2.39
N TYR A 130 11.79 4.29 2.01
CA TYR A 130 10.43 4.25 1.45
C TYR A 130 10.37 3.48 0.13
N SER A 131 11.44 3.46 -0.66
CA SER A 131 11.49 2.66 -1.89
C SER A 131 11.41 1.15 -1.65
N TYR A 132 11.87 0.65 -0.48
CA TYR A 132 11.68 -0.75 -0.09
C TYR A 132 10.21 -1.05 0.20
N ILE A 133 9.50 -0.13 0.88
CA ILE A 133 8.07 -0.28 1.17
C ILE A 133 7.28 -0.51 -0.12
N GLN A 134 7.63 0.19 -1.18
CA GLN A 134 6.98 0.06 -2.48
C GLN A 134 7.28 -1.25 -3.21
N LYS A 135 8.27 -2.01 -2.74
CA LYS A 135 8.81 -3.21 -3.40
C LYS A 135 8.77 -4.48 -2.54
N TRP A 136 8.10 -4.47 -1.38
CA TRP A 136 8.10 -5.65 -0.50
C TRP A 136 7.71 -6.93 -1.21
N SER A 137 6.65 -6.90 -2.01
CA SER A 137 6.22 -8.09 -2.76
C SER A 137 7.32 -8.65 -3.66
N GLU A 138 8.10 -7.78 -4.30
CA GLU A 138 9.21 -8.20 -5.18
C GLU A 138 10.41 -8.70 -4.38
N ILE A 139 10.71 -8.02 -3.26
CA ILE A 139 11.81 -8.42 -2.38
C ILE A 139 11.53 -9.81 -1.82
N PHE A 140 10.29 -10.08 -1.40
CA PHE A 140 9.91 -11.39 -0.87
C PHE A 140 9.80 -12.46 -1.95
N ASP A 141 9.32 -12.13 -3.15
CA ASP A 141 9.28 -13.06 -4.29
C ASP A 141 10.69 -13.40 -4.83
N GLY A 142 11.61 -12.44 -4.76
CA GLY A 142 12.98 -12.59 -5.29
C GLY A 142 13.97 -13.27 -4.35
N ASN A 143 13.58 -13.49 -3.10
CA ASN A 143 14.39 -14.17 -2.09
C ASN A 143 13.60 -15.37 -1.57
N ASP A 144 14.28 -16.46 -1.28
CA ASP A 144 13.67 -17.64 -0.63
C ASP A 144 13.27 -17.24 0.80
N LEU A 145 12.06 -16.68 0.93
CA LEU A 145 11.54 -16.20 2.20
C LEU A 145 11.36 -17.37 3.17
N GLU A 146 12.04 -17.33 4.30
CA GLU A 146 11.94 -18.33 5.37
C GLU A 146 11.34 -17.71 6.64
N VAL A 147 10.77 -18.55 7.50
CA VAL A 147 10.33 -18.15 8.85
C VAL A 147 11.55 -17.75 9.68
N GLY A 148 11.52 -16.58 10.27
CA GLY A 148 12.64 -16.04 11.04
C GLY A 148 12.61 -14.53 11.17
N GLU A 149 13.69 -13.98 11.67
CA GLU A 149 13.88 -12.53 11.83
C GLU A 149 15.12 -12.10 11.07
N PHE A 150 15.00 -10.98 10.34
CA PHE A 150 16.13 -10.39 9.62
C PHE A 150 15.97 -8.88 9.50
N GLU A 151 17.04 -8.20 9.18
CA GLU A 151 17.09 -6.75 9.05
C GLU A 151 17.35 -6.33 7.59
N LEU A 152 16.68 -5.29 7.16
CA LEU A 152 16.93 -4.65 5.88
C LEU A 152 16.82 -3.13 6.04
N ASP A 153 17.93 -2.40 5.86
CA ASP A 153 18.03 -0.95 6.08
C ASP A 153 17.58 -0.56 7.51
N ILE A 154 16.45 0.14 7.64
CA ILE A 154 15.87 0.54 8.94
C ILE A 154 14.84 -0.47 9.48
N PHE A 155 14.50 -1.48 8.69
CA PHE A 155 13.40 -2.39 8.95
C PHE A 155 13.87 -3.65 9.67
N ASN A 156 13.21 -3.98 10.78
CA ASN A 156 13.29 -5.30 11.40
C ASN A 156 12.08 -6.11 10.89
N ILE A 157 12.36 -7.20 10.21
CA ILE A 157 11.36 -8.02 9.54
C ILE A 157 11.27 -9.35 10.25
N LYS A 158 10.06 -9.69 10.71
CA LYS A 158 9.76 -10.98 11.34
C LYS A 158 8.75 -11.71 10.47
N VAL A 159 9.18 -12.84 9.94
CA VAL A 159 8.33 -13.75 9.16
C VAL A 159 7.81 -14.84 10.10
N ASN A 160 6.53 -14.77 10.43
CA ASN A 160 5.83 -15.75 11.25
C ASN A 160 5.36 -16.94 10.41
N ARG A 161 4.97 -16.69 9.16
CA ARG A 161 4.51 -17.68 8.18
C ARG A 161 4.85 -17.25 6.77
N VAL A 162 5.23 -18.20 5.94
CA VAL A 162 5.42 -17.98 4.51
C VAL A 162 4.14 -18.34 3.78
N ARG A 163 3.29 -17.35 3.56
CA ARG A 163 2.07 -17.43 2.77
C ARG A 163 1.93 -16.20 1.89
N TYR A 164 1.31 -16.38 0.74
CA TYR A 164 0.90 -15.29 -0.12
C TYR A 164 -0.51 -15.54 -0.63
N HIS A 165 -1.22 -14.47 -0.90
CA HIS A 165 -2.54 -14.57 -1.50
C HIS A 165 -2.40 -14.93 -2.97
N GLU A 166 -2.89 -16.11 -3.36
CA GLU A 166 -3.02 -16.45 -4.77
C GLU A 166 -3.97 -15.45 -5.42
N LYS A 167 -3.46 -14.73 -6.39
CA LYS A 167 -4.26 -13.81 -7.19
C LYS A 167 -4.96 -14.64 -8.26
N HIS A 168 -6.20 -15.00 -8.02
CA HIS A 168 -7.02 -15.55 -9.08
C HIS A 168 -7.17 -14.45 -10.15
N LEU A 169 -6.42 -14.59 -11.23
CA LEU A 169 -6.76 -13.92 -12.48
C LEU A 169 -8.19 -14.37 -12.77
N ILE A 170 -9.10 -13.41 -12.91
CA ILE A 170 -10.47 -13.68 -13.31
C ILE A 170 -10.36 -14.46 -14.63
N ASN A 171 -10.68 -15.73 -14.60
CA ASN A 171 -10.90 -16.49 -15.81
C ASN A 171 -12.11 -15.85 -16.50
N LEU A 172 -11.84 -15.10 -17.57
CA LEU A 172 -12.86 -14.58 -18.46
C LEU A 172 -13.48 -15.73 -19.27
#